data_d6ab718d59b8ca5a20b0e68be4653bfa
#
_entry.id   d6ab718d59b8ca5a20b0e68be4653bfa
#
_cell.length_a   1.000
_cell.length_b   1.000
_cell.length_c   1.000
_cell.angle_alpha   90.00
_cell.angle_beta   90.00
_cell.angle_gamma   90.00
#
_symmetry.space_group_name_H-M   'P 1'
#
loop_
_entity.id
_entity.type
_entity.pdbx_description
1 polymer ?
#
loop_
_entity_poly.entity_id
_entity_poly.type
_entity_poly.pdbx_seq_one_letter_code
_entity_poly.pdbx_strand_id
1 'polypeptide(L)'
;MRPFSRFYSLWKARARARAHRGTVRTVPAVESTQLGNRRDLLVYTPASYARGDTRYPVIYMQDGQNLFDAATSFAGDWGLKTALAWASRRGLEAIVVGIPNMGTARIDEYTPFMDPKAGGGNGDRYLDYLINTVKPLVDARFRTLPDRAHTGIAGSSLGGLISLYAYFRYPSVFGFAAALSPALWFAGAAILDVAEQAPRAPGGGRVYFDVGLREGDAHVSLARRLRDILLAKGYEPGRDLRWVEDEEGRHHESAWGKRFRKALPFLLRNGGPR
;
A
#
# COMPACT_ATOMS: atom_id res chain seq x y z
N MET A 1 45.19 -24.23 -2.88
CA MET A 1 44.89 -22.77 -2.83
C MET A 1 43.54 -22.49 -3.45
N ARG A 2 42.53 -22.01 -2.71
CA ARG A 2 41.38 -21.16 -3.01
C ARG A 2 40.19 -21.39 -2.05
N PRO A 3 40.25 -20.92 -0.80
CA PRO A 3 39.01 -20.68 -0.05
C PRO A 3 38.65 -19.17 0.10
N PHE A 4 39.60 -18.25 -0.19
CA PHE A 4 39.41 -16.81 0.11
C PHE A 4 38.44 -16.08 -0.84
N SER A 5 38.23 -16.54 -2.07
CA SER A 5 37.38 -15.83 -3.05
C SER A 5 35.88 -15.93 -2.74
N ARG A 6 35.44 -17.05 -2.16
CA ARG A 6 34.04 -17.31 -1.82
C ARG A 6 33.56 -16.52 -0.59
N PHE A 7 34.44 -16.37 0.42
CA PHE A 7 34.18 -15.55 1.59
C PHE A 7 34.13 -14.06 1.26
N TYR A 8 35.04 -13.58 0.41
CA TYR A 8 35.08 -12.18 -0.01
C TYR A 8 33.88 -11.79 -0.90
N SER A 9 33.41 -12.68 -1.76
CA SER A 9 32.19 -12.47 -2.55
C SER A 9 30.92 -12.47 -1.71
N LEU A 10 30.82 -13.35 -0.72
CA LEU A 10 29.71 -13.39 0.25
C LEU A 10 29.73 -12.17 1.18
N TRP A 11 30.88 -11.70 1.60
CA TRP A 11 31.02 -10.47 2.39
C TRP A 11 30.62 -9.23 1.58
N LYS A 12 31.09 -9.09 0.34
CA LYS A 12 30.66 -8.00 -0.56
C LYS A 12 29.13 -8.06 -0.85
N ALA A 13 28.58 -9.25 -1.06
CA ALA A 13 27.14 -9.41 -1.25
C ALA A 13 26.34 -9.02 -0.01
N ARG A 14 26.80 -9.40 1.19
CA ARG A 14 26.19 -9.01 2.47
C ARG A 14 26.35 -7.50 2.75
N ALA A 15 27.48 -6.90 2.46
CA ALA A 15 27.71 -5.46 2.59
C ALA A 15 26.84 -4.66 1.60
N ARG A 16 26.73 -5.11 0.35
CA ARG A 16 25.78 -4.54 -0.63
C ARG A 16 24.32 -4.71 -0.22
N ALA A 17 23.96 -5.85 0.35
CA ALA A 17 22.62 -6.08 0.88
C ALA A 17 22.28 -5.18 2.08
N ARG A 18 23.25 -4.90 2.96
CA ARG A 18 23.10 -3.93 4.05
C ARG A 18 22.99 -2.49 3.55
N ALA A 19 23.73 -2.11 2.50
CA ALA A 19 23.74 -0.76 1.95
C ALA A 19 22.38 -0.31 1.38
N HIS A 20 21.48 -1.24 1.05
CA HIS A 20 20.14 -0.97 0.52
C HIS A 20 19.01 -1.27 1.51
N ARG A 21 19.32 -1.54 2.77
CA ARG A 21 18.30 -1.73 3.80
C ARG A 21 17.92 -0.38 4.40
N GLY A 22 16.67 0.02 4.20
CA GLY A 22 16.09 1.17 4.89
C GLY A 22 15.84 0.90 6.37
N THR A 23 15.36 1.92 7.06
CA THR A 23 15.10 1.89 8.51
C THR A 23 13.61 2.08 8.77
N VAL A 24 13.05 1.30 9.68
CA VAL A 24 11.70 1.53 10.21
C VAL A 24 11.82 2.26 11.54
N ARG A 25 11.05 3.34 11.69
CA ARG A 25 10.94 4.14 12.90
C ARG A 25 9.49 4.20 13.33
N THR A 26 9.25 4.17 14.64
CA THR A 26 7.92 4.42 15.20
C THR A 26 7.74 5.93 15.42
N VAL A 27 6.63 6.46 14.95
CA VAL A 27 6.10 7.76 15.35
C VAL A 27 4.98 7.48 16.35
N PRO A 28 5.25 7.66 17.67
CA PRO A 28 4.34 7.17 18.70
C PRO A 28 3.12 8.07 18.88
N ALA A 29 2.05 7.44 19.32
CA ALA A 29 0.85 8.07 19.90
C ALA A 29 0.23 9.17 19.04
N VAL A 30 0.13 8.94 17.72
CA VAL A 30 -0.54 9.90 16.82
C VAL A 30 -2.05 9.87 17.11
N GLU A 31 -2.55 10.99 17.62
CA GLU A 31 -3.95 11.14 17.99
C GLU A 31 -4.84 11.31 16.74
N SER A 32 -6.01 10.72 16.81
CA SER A 32 -7.08 10.88 15.84
C SER A 32 -8.30 11.48 16.53
N THR A 33 -8.51 12.76 16.33
CA THR A 33 -9.74 13.45 16.77
C THR A 33 -10.96 12.94 15.99
N GLN A 34 -10.74 12.50 14.74
CA GLN A 34 -11.77 11.97 13.87
C GLN A 34 -12.34 10.63 14.38
N LEU A 35 -11.48 9.80 14.97
CA LEU A 35 -11.82 8.44 15.40
C LEU A 35 -11.88 8.29 16.94
N GLY A 36 -11.47 9.31 17.68
CA GLY A 36 -11.42 9.27 19.16
C GLY A 36 -10.39 8.26 19.69
N ASN A 37 -9.33 8.01 18.96
CA ASN A 37 -8.28 7.05 19.35
C ASN A 37 -6.89 7.60 19.03
N ARG A 38 -5.87 6.84 19.39
CA ARG A 38 -4.48 7.12 19.04
C ARG A 38 -3.76 5.83 18.67
N ARG A 39 -2.81 5.94 17.74
CA ARG A 39 -2.00 4.79 17.30
C ARG A 39 -0.59 5.21 16.93
N ASP A 40 0.33 4.28 17.02
CA ASP A 40 1.68 4.46 16.53
C ASP A 40 1.71 4.32 15.00
N LEU A 41 2.55 5.10 14.32
CA LEU A 41 2.82 4.90 12.89
C LEU A 41 4.19 4.26 12.72
N LEU A 42 4.29 3.33 11.76
CA LEU A 42 5.55 2.67 11.41
C LEU A 42 6.08 3.27 10.12
N VAL A 43 7.10 4.11 10.20
CA VAL A 43 7.63 4.83 9.04
C VAL A 43 8.93 4.19 8.57
N TYR A 44 8.88 3.57 7.39
CA TYR A 44 10.07 3.11 6.69
C TYR A 44 10.65 4.25 5.86
N THR A 45 11.97 4.45 5.97
CA THR A 45 12.75 5.33 5.11
C THR A 45 13.78 4.51 4.32
N PRO A 46 13.99 4.77 3.02
CA PRO A 46 14.96 4.02 2.23
C PRO A 46 16.39 4.25 2.71
N ALA A 47 17.32 3.38 2.29
CA ALA A 47 18.71 3.46 2.74
C ALA A 47 19.43 4.76 2.32
N SER A 48 19.03 5.33 1.19
CA SER A 48 19.55 6.62 0.72
C SER A 48 19.09 7.80 1.58
N TYR A 49 18.01 7.64 2.34
CA TYR A 49 17.45 8.68 3.20
C TYR A 49 18.45 9.22 4.24
N ALA A 50 19.37 8.37 4.71
CA ALA A 50 20.41 8.82 5.65
C ALA A 50 21.51 9.69 5.00
N ARG A 51 21.47 9.84 3.66
CA ARG A 51 22.49 10.53 2.86
C ARG A 51 21.85 11.64 2.02
N GLY A 52 22.17 12.88 2.29
CA GLY A 52 21.70 14.05 1.54
C GLY A 52 20.24 14.45 1.82
N ASP A 53 19.70 15.31 0.96
CA ASP A 53 18.43 16.02 1.16
C ASP A 53 17.33 15.57 0.21
N THR A 54 17.52 14.45 -0.46
CA THR A 54 16.56 13.88 -1.41
C THR A 54 15.18 13.72 -0.77
N ARG A 55 14.13 14.06 -1.52
CA ARG A 55 12.73 13.87 -1.16
C ARG A 55 12.16 12.65 -1.88
N TYR A 56 11.19 12.01 -1.26
CA TYR A 56 10.69 10.70 -1.69
C TYR A 56 9.18 10.69 -1.84
N PRO A 57 8.63 9.91 -2.79
CA PRO A 57 7.22 9.58 -2.80
C PRO A 57 6.84 8.81 -1.53
N VAL A 58 5.56 8.89 -1.17
CA VAL A 58 5.03 8.25 0.04
C VAL A 58 3.96 7.23 -0.32
N ILE A 59 4.00 6.06 0.32
CA ILE A 59 2.94 5.06 0.26
C ILE A 59 2.38 4.89 1.67
N TYR A 60 1.11 5.27 1.88
CA TYR A 60 0.37 4.98 3.10
C TYR A 60 -0.19 3.57 3.02
N MET A 61 0.18 2.70 3.96
CA MET A 61 -0.19 1.30 3.93
C MET A 61 -1.02 0.90 5.14
N GLN A 62 -2.13 0.25 4.86
CA GLN A 62 -3.03 -0.29 5.86
C GLN A 62 -2.40 -1.49 6.59
N ASP A 63 -2.94 -1.80 7.79
CA ASP A 63 -2.46 -2.93 8.62
C ASP A 63 -0.95 -2.87 8.89
N GLY A 64 -0.48 -1.71 9.34
CA GLY A 64 0.94 -1.39 9.51
C GLY A 64 1.72 -2.41 10.33
N GLN A 65 1.07 -3.06 11.31
CA GLN A 65 1.66 -4.10 12.15
C GLN A 65 2.07 -5.37 11.36
N ASN A 66 1.47 -5.60 10.18
CA ASN A 66 1.74 -6.78 9.34
C ASN A 66 2.86 -6.56 8.29
N LEU A 67 3.44 -5.37 8.21
CA LEU A 67 4.29 -5.00 7.06
C LEU A 67 5.77 -5.38 7.24
N PHE A 68 6.30 -5.23 8.44
CA PHE A 68 7.75 -5.16 8.65
C PHE A 68 8.32 -6.22 9.59
N ASP A 69 7.52 -6.82 10.45
CA ASP A 69 7.98 -7.75 11.46
C ASP A 69 6.91 -8.82 11.74
N ALA A 70 7.30 -10.08 11.61
CA ALA A 70 6.41 -11.21 11.89
C ALA A 70 5.99 -11.28 13.38
N ALA A 71 6.77 -10.71 14.29
CA ALA A 71 6.46 -10.70 15.72
C ALA A 71 5.28 -9.78 16.07
N THR A 72 4.99 -8.77 15.25
CA THR A 72 3.86 -7.85 15.43
C THR A 72 2.67 -8.20 14.55
N SER A 73 2.84 -9.13 13.63
CA SER A 73 1.87 -9.49 12.62
C SER A 73 0.86 -10.52 13.12
N PHE A 74 -0.36 -10.45 12.62
CA PHE A 74 -1.42 -11.39 12.96
C PHE A 74 -1.21 -12.78 12.34
N ALA A 75 -0.77 -12.84 11.07
CA ALA A 75 -0.64 -14.11 10.33
C ALA A 75 0.63 -14.17 9.47
N GLY A 76 1.75 -13.65 9.97
CA GLY A 76 2.99 -13.49 9.22
C GLY A 76 3.11 -12.11 8.58
N ASP A 77 4.34 -11.69 8.23
CA ASP A 77 4.57 -10.38 7.65
C ASP A 77 4.58 -10.40 6.11
N TRP A 78 4.43 -9.20 5.54
CA TRP A 78 4.54 -9.02 4.09
C TRP A 78 5.98 -9.14 3.57
N GLY A 79 6.99 -9.20 4.42
CA GLY A 79 8.39 -9.12 4.03
C GLY A 79 8.75 -7.80 3.35
N LEU A 80 8.06 -6.72 3.72
CA LEU A 80 8.12 -5.45 3.01
C LEU A 80 9.51 -4.83 3.01
N LYS A 81 10.30 -4.98 4.09
CA LYS A 81 11.72 -4.54 4.10
C LYS A 81 12.52 -5.16 2.96
N THR A 82 12.28 -6.42 2.66
CA THR A 82 12.96 -7.14 1.57
C THR A 82 12.50 -6.66 0.20
N ALA A 83 11.19 -6.42 0.04
CA ALA A 83 10.61 -5.90 -1.19
C ALA A 83 11.13 -4.49 -1.51
N LEU A 84 11.18 -3.61 -0.50
CA LEU A 84 11.67 -2.24 -0.65
C LEU A 84 13.19 -2.19 -0.90
N ALA A 85 13.98 -3.04 -0.24
CA ALA A 85 15.40 -3.16 -0.54
C ALA A 85 15.66 -3.67 -1.96
N TRP A 86 14.80 -4.54 -2.48
CA TRP A 86 14.86 -4.98 -3.87
C TRP A 86 14.53 -3.85 -4.86
N ALA A 87 13.53 -3.02 -4.55
CA ALA A 87 13.15 -1.86 -5.33
C ALA A 87 14.24 -0.77 -5.31
N SER A 88 14.82 -0.47 -4.14
CA SER A 88 15.90 0.49 -3.97
C SER A 88 17.13 0.18 -4.85
N ARG A 89 17.49 -1.10 -5.00
CA ARG A 89 18.56 -1.51 -5.94
C ARG A 89 18.26 -1.20 -7.41
N ARG A 90 17.04 -0.79 -7.73
CA ARG A 90 16.57 -0.39 -9.08
C ARG A 90 16.27 1.09 -9.17
N GLY A 91 16.68 1.87 -8.16
CA GLY A 91 16.38 3.30 -8.08
C GLY A 91 14.92 3.63 -7.75
N LEU A 92 14.13 2.63 -7.35
CA LEU A 92 12.73 2.80 -6.96
C LEU A 92 12.65 2.89 -5.44
N GLU A 93 12.65 4.10 -4.93
CA GLU A 93 12.65 4.36 -3.50
C GLU A 93 11.42 5.16 -3.08
N ALA A 94 10.86 4.83 -1.92
CA ALA A 94 9.73 5.51 -1.32
C ALA A 94 9.83 5.47 0.20
N ILE A 95 9.23 6.44 0.86
CA ILE A 95 8.85 6.36 2.26
C ILE A 95 7.58 5.51 2.32
N VAL A 96 7.51 4.57 3.26
CA VAL A 96 6.27 3.81 3.52
C VAL A 96 5.80 4.10 4.93
N VAL A 97 4.55 4.52 5.05
CA VAL A 97 3.89 4.80 6.32
C VAL A 97 2.91 3.68 6.60
N GLY A 98 3.28 2.74 7.45
CA GLY A 98 2.40 1.69 7.94
C GLY A 98 1.48 2.24 9.02
N ILE A 99 0.17 2.13 8.83
CA ILE A 99 -0.86 2.56 9.76
C ILE A 99 -1.45 1.29 10.39
N PRO A 100 -1.12 0.97 11.65
CA PRO A 100 -1.71 -0.17 12.33
C PRO A 100 -3.22 -0.05 12.45
N ASN A 101 -3.92 -1.15 12.28
CA ASN A 101 -5.35 -1.19 12.58
C ASN A 101 -5.60 -1.20 14.10
N MET A 102 -6.83 -0.94 14.49
CA MET A 102 -7.25 -0.87 15.90
C MET A 102 -8.06 -2.11 16.32
N GLY A 103 -7.61 -3.30 15.88
CA GLY A 103 -8.24 -4.56 16.26
C GLY A 103 -9.69 -4.68 15.79
N THR A 104 -10.64 -4.73 16.72
CA THR A 104 -12.07 -4.86 16.38
C THR A 104 -12.63 -3.68 15.60
N ALA A 105 -12.07 -2.47 15.78
CA ALA A 105 -12.48 -1.31 15.01
C ALA A 105 -12.00 -1.31 13.54
N ARG A 106 -11.16 -2.29 13.15
CA ARG A 106 -10.63 -2.39 11.79
C ARG A 106 -11.74 -2.43 10.73
N ILE A 107 -12.81 -3.16 10.99
CA ILE A 107 -13.90 -3.28 10.03
C ILE A 107 -14.61 -1.94 9.84
N ASP A 108 -14.86 -1.22 10.92
CA ASP A 108 -15.50 0.11 10.87
C ASP A 108 -14.63 1.12 10.12
N GLU A 109 -13.32 1.14 10.44
CA GLU A 109 -12.38 2.11 9.87
C GLU A 109 -12.03 1.83 8.40
N TYR A 110 -12.04 0.57 7.97
CA TYR A 110 -11.63 0.19 6.62
C TYR A 110 -12.78 0.03 5.64
N THR A 111 -14.01 0.30 6.07
CA THR A 111 -15.19 0.22 5.21
C THR A 111 -15.99 1.52 5.26
N PRO A 112 -16.20 2.18 4.11
CA PRO A 112 -17.03 3.37 4.02
C PRO A 112 -18.53 3.04 3.97
N PHE A 113 -18.87 1.75 3.81
CA PHE A 113 -20.22 1.24 3.67
C PHE A 113 -20.63 0.51 4.94
N MET A 114 -21.88 0.67 5.34
CA MET A 114 -22.49 -0.13 6.42
C MET A 114 -22.98 -1.47 5.85
N ASP A 115 -22.48 -2.56 6.39
CA ASP A 115 -23.02 -3.89 6.11
C ASP A 115 -23.93 -4.33 7.25
N PRO A 116 -25.18 -4.78 6.98
CA PRO A 116 -26.12 -5.13 8.03
C PRO A 116 -25.67 -6.26 8.98
N LYS A 117 -24.75 -7.11 8.54
CA LYS A 117 -24.24 -8.27 9.30
C LYS A 117 -22.87 -8.02 9.89
N ALA A 118 -22.02 -7.31 9.16
CA ALA A 118 -20.62 -7.14 9.51
C ALA A 118 -20.32 -5.78 10.16
N GLY A 119 -21.23 -4.80 10.10
CA GLY A 119 -20.96 -3.44 10.59
C GLY A 119 -20.21 -2.60 9.56
N GLY A 120 -19.36 -1.71 10.00
CA GLY A 120 -18.60 -0.81 9.13
C GLY A 120 -19.17 0.61 9.11
N GLY A 121 -18.80 1.41 8.10
CA GLY A 121 -19.37 2.72 7.81
C GLY A 121 -18.56 3.93 8.33
N ASN A 122 -17.40 3.73 8.97
CA ASN A 122 -16.54 4.81 9.44
C ASN A 122 -15.33 5.10 8.52
N GLY A 123 -15.31 4.53 7.32
CA GLY A 123 -14.20 4.68 6.38
C GLY A 123 -13.89 6.13 6.01
N ASP A 124 -14.91 6.99 5.87
CA ASP A 124 -14.69 8.42 5.60
C ASP A 124 -13.98 9.13 6.78
N ARG A 125 -14.32 8.78 8.02
CA ARG A 125 -13.63 9.34 9.23
C ARG A 125 -12.19 8.85 9.31
N TYR A 126 -11.94 7.59 8.94
CA TYR A 126 -10.58 7.05 8.86
C TYR A 126 -9.76 7.76 7.78
N LEU A 127 -10.32 8.01 6.62
CA LEU A 127 -9.64 8.73 5.55
C LEU A 127 -9.43 10.21 5.90
N ASP A 128 -10.35 10.83 6.61
CA ASP A 128 -10.16 12.18 7.16
C ASP A 128 -8.96 12.22 8.14
N TYR A 129 -8.85 11.24 9.04
CA TYR A 129 -7.66 11.08 9.89
C TYR A 129 -6.38 10.93 9.06
N LEU A 130 -6.39 10.07 8.05
CA LEU A 130 -5.21 9.85 7.21
C LEU A 130 -4.80 11.13 6.45
N ILE A 131 -5.76 11.83 5.86
CA ILE A 131 -5.52 12.98 4.99
C ILE A 131 -5.18 14.24 5.81
N ASN A 132 -5.90 14.49 6.89
CA ASN A 132 -5.84 15.76 7.62
C ASN A 132 -5.00 15.70 8.89
N THR A 133 -4.61 14.49 9.36
CA THR A 133 -3.73 14.33 10.52
C THR A 133 -2.42 13.61 10.15
N VAL A 134 -2.51 12.39 9.60
CA VAL A 134 -1.32 11.57 9.34
C VAL A 134 -0.46 12.17 8.23
N LYS A 135 -1.04 12.51 7.09
CA LYS A 135 -0.29 13.03 5.95
C LYS A 135 0.45 14.35 6.27
N PRO A 136 -0.18 15.37 6.84
CA PRO A 136 0.53 16.61 7.23
C PRO A 136 1.65 16.37 8.24
N LEU A 137 1.43 15.48 9.21
CA LEU A 137 2.44 15.10 10.20
C LEU A 137 3.67 14.46 9.53
N VAL A 138 3.44 13.55 8.58
CA VAL A 138 4.50 12.86 7.84
C VAL A 138 5.25 13.85 6.95
N ASP A 139 4.53 14.70 6.22
CA ASP A 139 5.14 15.70 5.34
C ASP A 139 5.99 16.73 6.10
N ALA A 140 5.59 17.07 7.34
CA ALA A 140 6.36 17.97 8.20
C ALA A 140 7.61 17.31 8.81
N ARG A 141 7.58 16.00 9.08
CA ARG A 141 8.66 15.29 9.79
C ARG A 141 9.64 14.56 8.88
N PHE A 142 9.25 14.28 7.64
CA PHE A 142 10.05 13.49 6.70
C PHE A 142 10.21 14.24 5.37
N ARG A 143 11.28 13.92 4.67
CA ARG A 143 11.54 14.47 3.33
C ARG A 143 10.66 13.79 2.28
N THR A 144 9.41 14.21 2.22
CA THR A 144 8.41 13.72 1.28
C THR A 144 8.32 14.60 0.03
N LEU A 145 7.81 14.02 -1.04
CA LEU A 145 7.21 14.74 -2.17
C LEU A 145 5.71 14.77 -1.89
N PRO A 146 5.15 15.89 -1.38
CA PRO A 146 3.81 15.91 -0.80
C PRO A 146 2.69 15.98 -1.83
N ASP A 147 3.02 16.20 -3.09
CA ASP A 147 2.04 16.32 -4.17
C ASP A 147 1.36 14.99 -4.48
N ARG A 148 0.21 15.08 -5.13
CA ARG A 148 -0.61 13.95 -5.51
C ARG A 148 0.13 12.87 -6.29
N ALA A 149 0.94 13.27 -7.28
CA ALA A 149 1.62 12.31 -8.16
C ALA A 149 2.58 11.37 -7.40
N HIS A 150 3.05 11.83 -6.23
CA HIS A 150 3.98 11.14 -5.35
C HIS A 150 3.33 10.59 -4.07
N THR A 151 2.02 10.70 -3.93
CA THR A 151 1.25 10.19 -2.78
C THR A 151 0.44 8.98 -3.20
N GLY A 152 0.68 7.84 -2.58
CA GLY A 152 -0.04 6.60 -2.82
C GLY A 152 -0.63 5.98 -1.58
N ILE A 153 -1.58 5.07 -1.79
CA ILE A 153 -2.25 4.32 -0.73
C ILE A 153 -2.29 2.83 -1.09
N ALA A 154 -2.10 1.95 -0.11
CA ALA A 154 -2.08 0.52 -0.36
C ALA A 154 -2.57 -0.31 0.82
N GLY A 155 -3.08 -1.50 0.54
CA GLY A 155 -3.49 -2.46 1.56
C GLY A 155 -4.01 -3.75 0.95
N SER A 156 -4.37 -4.70 1.82
CA SER A 156 -4.97 -5.98 1.41
C SER A 156 -6.35 -6.18 2.03
N SER A 157 -7.17 -7.02 1.40
CA SER A 157 -8.50 -7.34 1.91
C SER A 157 -9.34 -6.08 2.16
N LEU A 158 -9.86 -5.84 3.37
CA LEU A 158 -10.51 -4.58 3.74
C LEU A 158 -9.57 -3.36 3.60
N GLY A 159 -8.26 -3.53 3.88
CA GLY A 159 -7.27 -2.49 3.62
C GLY A 159 -7.12 -2.16 2.13
N GLY A 160 -7.31 -3.15 1.24
CA GLY A 160 -7.41 -2.94 -0.21
C GLY A 160 -8.70 -2.23 -0.61
N LEU A 161 -9.82 -2.57 0.04
CA LEU A 161 -11.10 -1.90 -0.17
C LEU A 161 -11.02 -0.40 0.14
N ILE A 162 -10.56 -0.04 1.34
CA ILE A 162 -10.43 1.38 1.72
C ILE A 162 -9.39 2.12 0.88
N SER A 163 -8.35 1.43 0.38
CA SER A 163 -7.36 2.02 -0.51
C SER A 163 -7.94 2.36 -1.89
N LEU A 164 -8.78 1.49 -2.46
CA LEU A 164 -9.51 1.79 -3.69
C LEU A 164 -10.50 2.93 -3.48
N TYR A 165 -11.27 2.86 -2.38
CA TYR A 165 -12.21 3.92 -2.05
C TYR A 165 -11.51 5.28 -1.92
N ALA A 166 -10.39 5.35 -1.20
CA ALA A 166 -9.60 6.57 -1.06
C ALA A 166 -9.13 7.13 -2.41
N TYR A 167 -8.66 6.27 -3.31
CA TYR A 167 -8.22 6.67 -4.64
C TYR A 167 -9.35 7.29 -5.47
N PHE A 168 -10.54 6.71 -5.42
CA PHE A 168 -11.69 7.21 -6.17
C PHE A 168 -12.32 8.45 -5.52
N ARG A 169 -12.37 8.50 -4.20
CA ARG A 169 -13.05 9.55 -3.44
C ARG A 169 -12.20 10.80 -3.25
N TYR A 170 -10.87 10.64 -3.17
CA TYR A 170 -9.92 11.73 -2.93
C TYR A 170 -8.87 11.82 -4.05
N PRO A 171 -9.30 12.04 -5.32
CA PRO A 171 -8.41 12.05 -6.47
C PRO A 171 -7.44 13.24 -6.48
N SER A 172 -7.62 14.24 -5.64
CA SER A 172 -6.68 15.36 -5.43
C SER A 172 -5.53 15.00 -4.49
N VAL A 173 -5.68 13.94 -3.69
CA VAL A 173 -4.67 13.52 -2.68
C VAL A 173 -3.85 12.34 -3.18
N PHE A 174 -4.51 11.29 -3.67
CA PHE A 174 -3.85 10.05 -4.05
C PHE A 174 -3.66 9.94 -5.56
N GLY A 175 -2.42 9.89 -6.00
CA GLY A 175 -2.05 9.71 -7.42
C GLY A 175 -1.94 8.25 -7.82
N PHE A 176 -1.81 7.34 -6.85
CA PHE A 176 -1.81 5.91 -7.13
C PHE A 176 -2.34 5.08 -5.96
N ALA A 177 -2.90 3.92 -6.30
CA ALA A 177 -3.37 2.95 -5.32
C ALA A 177 -2.89 1.54 -5.64
N ALA A 178 -2.68 0.73 -4.60
CA ALA A 178 -2.45 -0.71 -4.71
C ALA A 178 -3.38 -1.47 -3.76
N ALA A 179 -4.26 -2.28 -4.34
CA ALA A 179 -5.22 -3.08 -3.60
C ALA A 179 -4.95 -4.58 -3.84
N LEU A 180 -4.49 -5.26 -2.82
CA LEU A 180 -4.15 -6.67 -2.90
C LEU A 180 -5.31 -7.51 -2.36
N SER A 181 -5.85 -8.38 -3.21
CA SER A 181 -7.05 -9.16 -2.89
C SER A 181 -8.13 -8.32 -2.18
N PRO A 182 -8.53 -7.16 -2.72
CA PRO A 182 -9.45 -6.26 -2.03
C PRO A 182 -10.78 -6.97 -1.71
N ALA A 183 -11.37 -6.65 -0.56
CA ALA A 183 -12.65 -7.18 -0.12
C ALA A 183 -13.82 -6.56 -0.92
N LEU A 184 -13.82 -6.76 -2.25
CA LEU A 184 -14.79 -6.17 -3.17
C LEU A 184 -16.23 -6.61 -2.91
N TRP A 185 -16.42 -7.73 -2.21
CA TRP A 185 -17.73 -8.31 -1.86
C TRP A 185 -18.45 -7.55 -0.74
N PHE A 186 -17.73 -6.73 0.03
CA PHE A 186 -18.29 -6.07 1.20
C PHE A 186 -19.47 -5.17 0.85
N ALA A 187 -20.52 -5.20 1.69
CA ALA A 187 -21.76 -4.43 1.51
C ALA A 187 -22.37 -4.59 0.09
N GLY A 188 -22.47 -5.84 -0.40
CA GLY A 188 -23.04 -6.11 -1.72
C GLY A 188 -22.20 -5.62 -2.89
N ALA A 189 -20.88 -5.47 -2.70
CA ALA A 189 -19.94 -4.96 -3.69
C ALA A 189 -20.10 -3.46 -4.02
N ALA A 190 -20.57 -2.66 -3.07
CA ALA A 190 -20.83 -1.22 -3.23
C ALA A 190 -19.60 -0.41 -3.74
N ILE A 191 -18.39 -0.90 -3.54
CA ILE A 191 -17.17 -0.26 -4.08
C ILE A 191 -17.14 -0.24 -5.61
N LEU A 192 -17.79 -1.19 -6.28
CA LEU A 192 -17.86 -1.22 -7.74
C LEU A 192 -18.69 -0.04 -8.28
N ASP A 193 -19.77 0.29 -7.60
CA ASP A 193 -20.60 1.46 -7.95
C ASP A 193 -19.80 2.76 -7.78
N VAL A 194 -19.01 2.85 -6.70
CA VAL A 194 -18.09 3.98 -6.49
C VAL A 194 -17.05 4.07 -7.62
N ALA A 195 -16.46 2.93 -8.01
CA ALA A 195 -15.50 2.90 -9.10
C ALA A 195 -16.14 3.32 -10.45
N GLU A 196 -17.38 2.92 -10.68
CA GLU A 196 -18.13 3.26 -11.89
C GLU A 196 -18.48 4.75 -11.94
N GLN A 197 -18.94 5.33 -10.84
CA GLN A 197 -19.40 6.72 -10.76
C GLN A 197 -18.23 7.73 -10.64
N ALA A 198 -17.12 7.36 -10.01
CA ALA A 198 -16.01 8.27 -9.78
C ALA A 198 -15.45 8.84 -11.10
N PRO A 199 -15.19 10.14 -11.20
CA PRO A 199 -14.51 10.69 -12.37
C PRO A 199 -13.08 10.15 -12.46
N ARG A 200 -12.51 10.11 -13.66
CA ARG A 200 -11.07 9.88 -13.78
C ARG A 200 -10.31 11.00 -13.08
N ALA A 201 -9.29 10.61 -12.33
CA ALA A 201 -8.46 11.57 -11.62
C ALA A 201 -7.79 12.56 -12.59
N PRO A 202 -7.82 13.88 -12.33
CA PRO A 202 -7.15 14.89 -13.14
C PRO A 202 -5.65 14.58 -13.28
N GLY A 203 -5.11 14.70 -14.50
CA GLY A 203 -3.69 14.40 -14.76
C GLY A 203 -3.33 12.92 -14.70
N GLY A 204 -4.34 12.03 -14.75
CA GLY A 204 -4.16 10.59 -14.67
C GLY A 204 -3.92 10.10 -13.24
N GLY A 205 -3.63 8.82 -13.10
CA GLY A 205 -3.31 8.16 -11.83
C GLY A 205 -3.06 6.69 -12.12
N ARG A 206 -2.58 5.93 -11.15
CA ARG A 206 -2.26 4.51 -11.34
C ARG A 206 -3.01 3.65 -10.34
N VAL A 207 -3.69 2.64 -10.86
CA VAL A 207 -4.37 1.63 -10.05
C VAL A 207 -3.72 0.27 -10.29
N TYR A 208 -3.22 -0.32 -9.23
CA TYR A 208 -2.85 -1.72 -9.19
C TYR A 208 -3.85 -2.46 -8.32
N PHE A 209 -4.34 -3.59 -8.77
CA PHE A 209 -5.04 -4.54 -7.92
C PHE A 209 -4.77 -5.97 -8.37
N ASP A 210 -4.99 -6.90 -7.46
CA ASP A 210 -4.79 -8.31 -7.75
C ASP A 210 -5.81 -9.19 -7.04
N VAL A 211 -5.83 -10.46 -7.44
CA VAL A 211 -6.56 -11.52 -6.76
C VAL A 211 -5.80 -12.84 -6.93
N GLY A 212 -5.80 -13.67 -5.92
CA GLY A 212 -5.31 -15.04 -6.04
C GLY A 212 -6.40 -15.95 -6.58
N LEU A 213 -6.09 -16.80 -7.56
CA LEU A 213 -7.08 -17.74 -8.11
C LEU A 213 -7.50 -18.81 -7.09
N ARG A 214 -6.73 -19.00 -6.02
CA ARG A 214 -7.08 -19.89 -4.90
C ARG A 214 -7.90 -19.22 -3.79
N GLU A 215 -8.39 -18.00 -4.03
CA GLU A 215 -9.24 -17.25 -3.09
C GLU A 215 -10.75 -17.49 -3.33
N GLY A 216 -11.09 -18.23 -4.38
CA GLY A 216 -12.44 -18.64 -4.75
C GLY A 216 -13.04 -17.78 -5.87
N ASP A 217 -13.96 -18.40 -6.63
CA ASP A 217 -14.53 -17.85 -7.87
C ASP A 217 -15.24 -16.51 -7.67
N ALA A 218 -15.89 -16.31 -6.54
CA ALA A 218 -16.60 -15.07 -6.23
C ALA A 218 -15.63 -13.88 -6.15
N HIS A 219 -14.46 -14.04 -5.51
CA HIS A 219 -13.43 -13.00 -5.42
C HIS A 219 -12.86 -12.68 -6.80
N VAL A 220 -12.56 -13.71 -7.59
CA VAL A 220 -12.03 -13.57 -8.96
C VAL A 220 -13.04 -12.86 -9.85
N SER A 221 -14.32 -13.24 -9.79
CA SER A 221 -15.39 -12.60 -10.56
C SER A 221 -15.52 -11.12 -10.26
N LEU A 222 -15.49 -10.72 -8.99
CA LEU A 222 -15.55 -9.32 -8.60
C LEU A 222 -14.31 -8.53 -9.03
N ALA A 223 -13.12 -9.13 -8.96
CA ALA A 223 -11.90 -8.50 -9.46
C ALA A 223 -11.96 -8.26 -10.97
N ARG A 224 -12.50 -9.21 -11.74
CA ARG A 224 -12.74 -9.05 -13.18
C ARG A 224 -13.75 -7.95 -13.48
N ARG A 225 -14.84 -7.85 -12.70
CA ARG A 225 -15.81 -6.75 -12.83
C ARG A 225 -15.14 -5.39 -12.59
N LEU A 226 -14.33 -5.25 -11.55
CA LEU A 226 -13.58 -4.01 -11.31
C LEU A 226 -12.65 -3.67 -12.48
N ARG A 227 -11.94 -4.67 -13.02
CA ARG A 227 -11.12 -4.50 -14.24
C ARG A 227 -11.94 -3.93 -15.38
N ASP A 228 -13.09 -4.53 -15.67
CA ASP A 228 -13.93 -4.17 -16.81
C ASP A 228 -14.52 -2.75 -16.65
N ILE A 229 -14.91 -2.37 -15.43
CA ILE A 229 -15.31 -0.99 -15.10
C ILE A 229 -14.17 -0.01 -15.41
N LEU A 230 -12.94 -0.29 -14.94
CA LEU A 230 -11.82 0.61 -15.16
C LEU A 230 -11.43 0.71 -16.65
N LEU A 231 -11.48 -0.41 -17.38
CA LEU A 231 -11.27 -0.40 -18.84
C LEU A 231 -12.33 0.44 -19.56
N ALA A 232 -13.61 0.28 -19.22
CA ALA A 232 -14.70 1.07 -19.79
C ALA A 232 -14.56 2.57 -19.50
N LYS A 233 -13.93 2.94 -18.38
CA LYS A 233 -13.57 4.32 -18.01
C LYS A 233 -12.31 4.83 -18.72
N GLY A 234 -11.71 4.06 -19.62
CA GLY A 234 -10.54 4.44 -20.40
C GLY A 234 -9.21 4.33 -19.63
N TYR A 235 -9.14 3.54 -18.55
CA TYR A 235 -7.85 3.16 -18.00
C TYR A 235 -7.13 2.20 -18.94
N GLU A 236 -5.82 2.41 -19.14
CA GLU A 236 -5.05 1.65 -20.11
C GLU A 236 -4.11 0.64 -19.40
N PRO A 237 -4.21 -0.65 -19.76
CA PRO A 237 -3.31 -1.67 -19.24
C PRO A 237 -1.84 -1.31 -19.43
N GLY A 238 -1.04 -1.47 -18.36
CA GLY A 238 0.39 -1.15 -18.37
C GLY A 238 0.71 0.34 -18.24
N ARG A 239 -0.19 1.26 -18.59
CA ARG A 239 0.00 2.70 -18.43
C ARG A 239 -0.49 3.21 -17.07
N ASP A 240 -1.78 3.05 -16.78
CA ASP A 240 -2.40 3.55 -15.56
C ASP A 240 -3.25 2.49 -14.84
N LEU A 241 -3.42 1.31 -15.45
CA LEU A 241 -4.03 0.15 -14.86
C LEU A 241 -3.10 -1.06 -14.92
N ARG A 242 -2.94 -1.73 -13.80
CA ARG A 242 -2.34 -3.06 -13.75
C ARG A 242 -3.15 -3.94 -12.82
N TRP A 243 -3.69 -5.04 -13.35
CA TRP A 243 -4.30 -6.08 -12.53
C TRP A 243 -3.55 -7.40 -12.72
N VAL A 244 -3.61 -8.25 -11.69
CA VAL A 244 -2.93 -9.55 -11.70
C VAL A 244 -3.88 -10.61 -11.13
N GLU A 245 -4.07 -11.68 -11.86
CA GLU A 245 -4.63 -12.93 -11.38
C GLU A 245 -3.46 -13.87 -11.08
N ASP A 246 -3.23 -14.17 -9.80
CA ASP A 246 -2.09 -15.01 -9.36
C ASP A 246 -2.57 -16.46 -9.20
N GLU A 247 -2.15 -17.35 -10.10
CA GLU A 247 -2.57 -18.76 -10.12
C GLU A 247 -2.37 -19.48 -8.79
N GLU A 248 -1.27 -19.21 -8.11
CA GLU A 248 -0.93 -19.79 -6.81
C GLU A 248 -1.32 -18.90 -5.62
N GLY A 249 -1.89 -17.73 -5.92
CA GLY A 249 -2.22 -16.72 -4.94
C GLY A 249 -3.30 -17.19 -3.95
N ARG A 250 -3.05 -16.90 -2.66
CA ARG A 250 -3.97 -17.13 -1.55
C ARG A 250 -4.19 -15.84 -0.79
N HIS A 251 -5.26 -15.79 0.00
CA HIS A 251 -5.60 -14.65 0.87
C HIS A 251 -4.71 -14.66 2.13
N HIS A 252 -3.44 -14.25 1.98
CA HIS A 252 -2.44 -14.36 3.04
C HIS A 252 -1.31 -13.35 2.84
N GLU A 253 -0.72 -12.86 3.95
CA GLU A 253 0.32 -11.83 3.99
C GLU A 253 1.53 -12.14 3.11
N SER A 254 2.02 -13.37 3.14
CA SER A 254 3.18 -13.78 2.33
C SER A 254 2.89 -13.76 0.82
N ALA A 255 1.65 -14.00 0.41
CA ALA A 255 1.23 -13.88 -0.99
C ALA A 255 1.13 -12.41 -1.40
N TRP A 256 0.52 -11.57 -0.56
CA TRP A 256 0.41 -10.13 -0.79
C TRP A 256 1.79 -9.46 -0.87
N GLY A 257 2.71 -9.77 0.02
CA GLY A 257 4.07 -9.22 -0.01
C GLY A 257 4.84 -9.57 -1.30
N LYS A 258 4.67 -10.80 -1.83
CA LYS A 258 5.26 -11.20 -3.12
C LYS A 258 4.66 -10.40 -4.28
N ARG A 259 3.34 -10.23 -4.32
CA ARG A 259 2.62 -9.50 -5.36
C ARG A 259 2.91 -7.99 -5.27
N PHE A 260 2.93 -7.42 -4.07
CA PHE A 260 3.28 -6.01 -3.87
C PHE A 260 4.68 -5.68 -4.37
N ARG A 261 5.67 -6.55 -4.11
CA ARG A 261 7.02 -6.37 -4.68
C ARG A 261 7.01 -6.25 -6.20
N LYS A 262 6.15 -7.03 -6.89
CA LYS A 262 5.99 -6.97 -8.35
C LYS A 262 5.22 -5.71 -8.80
N ALA A 263 4.42 -5.11 -7.92
CA ALA A 263 3.68 -3.89 -8.18
C ALA A 263 4.55 -2.62 -8.08
N LEU A 264 5.59 -2.60 -7.22
CA LEU A 264 6.42 -1.42 -6.97
C LEU A 264 6.95 -0.72 -8.22
N PRO A 265 7.47 -1.40 -9.28
CA PRO A 265 7.91 -0.72 -10.49
C PRO A 265 6.79 0.01 -11.23
N PHE A 266 5.58 -0.51 -11.19
CA PHE A 266 4.42 0.16 -11.79
C PHE A 266 3.98 1.36 -10.96
N LEU A 267 3.97 1.24 -9.64
CA LEU A 267 3.52 2.30 -8.73
C LEU A 267 4.50 3.48 -8.68
N LEU A 268 5.81 3.22 -8.73
CA LEU A 268 6.86 4.21 -8.50
C LEU A 268 7.54 4.74 -9.77
N ARG A 269 7.18 4.27 -10.97
CA ARG A 269 7.90 4.60 -12.22
C ARG A 269 8.04 6.08 -12.55
N ASN A 270 7.14 6.95 -12.08
CA ASN A 270 7.17 8.39 -12.30
C ASN A 270 7.43 9.19 -11.03
N GLY A 271 7.77 8.51 -9.93
CA GLY A 271 7.94 9.05 -8.59
C GLY A 271 9.30 8.74 -7.99
N GLY A 272 10.35 8.68 -8.82
CA GLY A 272 11.71 8.56 -8.31
C GLY A 272 12.06 9.73 -7.38
N PRO A 273 13.00 9.53 -6.46
CA PRO A 273 13.46 10.57 -5.55
C PRO A 273 13.97 11.77 -6.35
N ARG A 274 13.66 12.98 -5.90
CA ARG A 274 14.15 14.27 -6.43
C ARG A 274 14.95 15.00 -5.37
#